data_cf846c625c9125e56bcf76ca95494c76
#
_entry.id   cf846c625c9125e56bcf76ca95494c76
#
_cell.length_a   1.000
_cell.length_b   1.000
_cell.length_c   1.000
_cell.angle_alpha   90.00
_cell.angle_beta   90.00
_cell.angle_gamma   90.00
#
_symmetry.space_group_name_H-M   'P 1'
#
loop_
_entity.id
_entity.type
_entity.pdbx_description
1 polymer ?
#
loop_
_entity_poly.entity_id
_entity_poly.type
_entity_poly.pdbx_seq_one_letter_code
_entity_poly.pdbx_strand_id
1 'polypeptide(L)'
;IGGVILPGVKVSLNSLVSNTAQLPRINLDVPKRTIGKNTIECMRNGIMYGNAAMLDGLIDRMEAELGEPATLVATGGMSRFITPLCTHKIIYDADLLLRGLLILYRQNMTE
;
A
#
# COMPACT_ATOMS: atom_id res chain seq x y z
N ILE A 1 -9.69 8.75 -17.04
CA ILE A 1 -8.80 9.52 -16.21
C ILE A 1 -7.40 8.93 -16.27
N GLY A 2 -6.92 8.19 -15.33
CA GLY A 2 -5.54 7.67 -15.43
C GLY A 2 -5.05 7.11 -14.12
N GLY A 3 -3.73 6.87 -14.03
CA GLY A 3 -3.15 6.32 -12.83
C GLY A 3 -1.63 6.37 -12.82
N VAL A 4 -1.07 5.86 -11.75
CA VAL A 4 0.37 5.67 -11.58
C VAL A 4 0.64 4.23 -11.13
N ILE A 5 1.82 3.72 -11.47
CA ILE A 5 2.25 2.37 -11.10
C ILE A 5 3.53 2.49 -10.28
N LEU A 6 3.55 1.83 -9.14
CA LEU A 6 4.66 1.87 -8.20
C LEU A 6 5.03 0.48 -7.73
N PRO A 7 6.31 0.23 -7.38
CA PRO A 7 6.66 -0.99 -6.68
C PRO A 7 6.01 -1.01 -5.30
N GLY A 8 5.37 -2.12 -4.95
CA GLY A 8 4.67 -2.26 -3.68
C GLY A 8 5.55 -2.79 -2.55
N VAL A 9 4.92 -3.08 -1.41
CA VAL A 9 5.60 -3.55 -0.20
C VAL A 9 6.36 -4.85 -0.44
N LYS A 10 5.73 -5.81 -1.10
CA LYS A 10 6.35 -7.13 -1.35
C LYS A 10 7.59 -7.01 -2.24
N VAL A 11 7.52 -6.20 -3.29
CA VAL A 11 8.66 -5.97 -4.19
C VAL A 11 9.79 -5.26 -3.45
N SER A 12 9.46 -4.26 -2.65
CA SER A 12 10.44 -3.53 -1.83
C SER A 12 11.14 -4.46 -0.84
N LEU A 13 10.37 -5.29 -0.15
CA LEU A 13 10.90 -6.26 0.80
C LEU A 13 11.82 -7.27 0.11
N ASN A 14 11.38 -7.85 -1.00
CA ASN A 14 12.16 -8.82 -1.75
C ASN A 14 13.47 -8.21 -2.28
N SER A 15 13.42 -6.96 -2.72
CA SER A 15 14.60 -6.24 -3.20
C SER A 15 15.65 -6.09 -2.10
N LEU A 16 15.24 -5.74 -0.88
CA LEU A 16 16.15 -5.59 0.24
C LEU A 16 16.71 -6.93 0.72
N VAL A 17 15.88 -7.96 0.75
CA VAL A 17 16.29 -9.28 1.25
C VAL A 17 17.16 -10.04 0.24
N SER A 18 16.88 -9.95 -1.05
CA SER A 18 17.62 -10.67 -2.08
C SER A 18 19.04 -10.14 -2.30
N ASN A 19 19.27 -8.86 -2.02
CA ASN A 19 20.59 -8.23 -2.19
C ASN A 19 21.51 -8.39 -0.99
N THR A 20 21.03 -8.98 0.10
CA THR A 20 21.81 -9.18 1.31
C THR A 20 21.64 -10.63 1.76
N ALA A 21 22.66 -11.44 1.48
CA ALA A 21 22.63 -12.91 1.66
C ALA A 21 22.43 -13.40 3.11
N GLN A 22 22.25 -12.54 4.10
CA GLN A 22 22.20 -12.93 5.50
C GLN A 22 21.15 -12.23 6.34
N LEU A 23 20.13 -11.60 5.72
CA LEU A 23 19.13 -10.94 6.53
C LEU A 23 18.00 -11.91 6.91
N PRO A 24 17.66 -11.99 8.21
CA PRO A 24 16.56 -12.83 8.64
C PRO A 24 15.23 -12.31 8.09
N ARG A 25 14.25 -13.20 8.11
CA ARG A 25 12.87 -12.86 7.74
C ARG A 25 12.41 -11.63 8.49
N ILE A 26 12.02 -10.59 7.73
CA ILE A 26 11.49 -9.37 8.32
C ILE A 26 10.00 -9.57 8.56
N ASN A 27 9.58 -9.41 9.81
CA ASN A 27 8.18 -9.43 10.16
C ASN A 27 7.59 -8.03 9.92
N LEU A 28 6.47 -7.97 9.19
CA LEU A 28 5.81 -6.70 8.85
C LEU A 28 4.85 -6.24 9.96
N ASP A 29 5.21 -6.40 11.21
CA ASP A 29 4.46 -5.84 12.32
C ASP A 29 4.53 -4.31 12.29
N VAL A 30 3.47 -3.67 12.78
CA VAL A 30 3.41 -2.21 12.82
C VAL A 30 4.53 -1.67 13.71
N PRO A 31 5.47 -0.88 13.16
CA PRO A 31 6.54 -0.33 13.97
C PRO A 31 6.02 0.77 14.89
N LYS A 32 6.57 0.81 16.11
CA LYS A 32 6.17 1.78 17.13
C LYS A 32 6.75 3.16 16.87
N ARG A 33 7.77 3.27 16.04
CA ARG A 33 8.47 4.52 15.73
C ARG A 33 9.06 4.43 14.32
N THR A 34 9.31 5.58 13.72
CA THR A 34 9.84 5.66 12.35
C THR A 34 11.33 5.30 12.32
N ILE A 35 12.10 5.83 13.27
CA ILE A 35 13.56 5.63 13.30
C ILE A 35 13.88 4.27 13.89
N GLY A 36 14.48 3.39 13.09
CA GLY A 36 14.94 2.08 13.53
C GLY A 36 16.28 2.17 14.24
N LYS A 37 16.49 1.29 15.22
CA LYS A 37 17.71 1.26 16.02
C LYS A 37 18.60 0.05 15.72
N ASN A 38 18.15 -0.86 14.87
CA ASN A 38 18.93 -1.99 14.40
C ASN A 38 18.56 -2.25 12.94
N THR A 39 19.28 -3.13 12.27
CA THR A 39 19.13 -3.39 10.84
C THR A 39 17.70 -3.84 10.49
N ILE A 40 17.13 -4.76 11.27
CA ILE A 40 15.77 -5.27 11.03
C ILE A 40 14.74 -4.16 11.18
N GLU A 41 14.82 -3.37 12.25
CA GLU A 41 13.93 -2.23 12.45
C GLU A 41 14.08 -1.19 11.33
N CYS A 42 15.31 -0.90 10.93
CA CYS A 42 15.54 0.07 9.85
C CYS A 42 14.91 -0.38 8.54
N MET A 43 15.03 -1.65 8.20
CA MET A 43 14.43 -2.20 6.98
C MET A 43 12.90 -2.21 7.05
N ARG A 44 12.36 -2.72 8.15
CA ARG A 44 10.91 -2.77 8.35
C ARG A 44 10.29 -1.37 8.36
N ASN A 45 10.87 -0.47 9.13
CA ASN A 45 10.34 0.89 9.27
C ASN A 45 10.42 1.66 7.95
N GLY A 46 11.51 1.46 7.20
CA GLY A 46 11.66 2.04 5.88
C GLY A 46 10.63 1.55 4.89
N ILE A 47 10.35 0.24 4.87
CA ILE A 47 9.33 -0.34 4.01
C ILE A 47 7.93 0.16 4.40
N MET A 48 7.60 0.08 5.68
CA MET A 48 6.26 0.41 6.16
C MET A 48 5.96 1.91 6.05
N TYR A 49 6.79 2.74 6.68
CA TYR A 49 6.59 4.18 6.65
C TYR A 49 6.94 4.80 5.30
N GLY A 50 7.91 4.21 4.59
CA GLY A 50 8.26 4.66 3.25
C GLY A 50 7.10 4.48 2.27
N ASN A 51 6.43 3.33 2.29
CA ASN A 51 5.25 3.09 1.46
C ASN A 51 4.08 3.98 1.87
N ALA A 52 3.85 4.17 3.17
CA ALA A 52 2.81 5.07 3.64
C ALA A 52 3.06 6.52 3.20
N ALA A 53 4.29 7.00 3.34
CA ALA A 53 4.67 8.35 2.94
C ALA A 53 4.56 8.53 1.42
N MET A 54 4.93 7.50 0.65
CA MET A 54 4.80 7.51 -0.81
C MET A 54 3.33 7.63 -1.23
N LEU A 55 2.45 6.86 -0.60
CA LEU A 55 1.01 6.94 -0.86
C LEU A 55 0.45 8.31 -0.51
N ASP A 56 0.74 8.81 0.69
CA ASP A 56 0.27 10.12 1.12
C ASP A 56 0.74 11.23 0.19
N GLY A 57 2.02 11.22 -0.19
CA GLY A 57 2.57 12.21 -1.10
C GLY A 57 1.94 12.17 -2.48
N LEU A 58 1.67 10.97 -3.01
CA LEU A 58 0.99 10.81 -4.29
C LEU A 58 -0.46 11.26 -4.23
N ILE A 59 -1.16 10.93 -3.15
CA ILE A 59 -2.54 11.37 -2.95
C ILE A 59 -2.61 12.91 -2.97
N ASP A 60 -1.69 13.56 -2.25
CA ASP A 60 -1.62 15.02 -2.23
C ASP A 60 -1.44 15.61 -3.62
N ARG A 61 -0.53 15.04 -4.41
CA ARG A 61 -0.26 15.48 -5.79
C ARG A 61 -1.45 15.26 -6.71
N MET A 62 -2.09 14.09 -6.59
CA MET A 62 -3.26 13.75 -7.39
C MET A 62 -4.45 14.64 -7.07
N GLU A 63 -4.71 14.89 -5.79
CA GLU A 63 -5.80 15.77 -5.37
C GLU A 63 -5.55 17.21 -5.83
N ALA A 64 -4.30 17.66 -5.78
CA ALA A 64 -3.94 18.99 -6.31
C ALA A 64 -4.20 19.08 -7.82
N GLU A 65 -3.90 18.03 -8.56
CA GLU A 65 -4.14 17.99 -10.01
C GLU A 65 -5.63 17.91 -10.35
N LEU A 66 -6.41 17.15 -9.56
CA LEU A 66 -7.86 17.05 -9.72
C LEU A 66 -8.59 18.31 -9.28
N GLY A 67 -8.00 19.10 -8.40
CA GLY A 67 -8.61 20.32 -7.87
C GLY A 67 -9.61 20.10 -6.75
N GLU A 68 -9.75 18.87 -6.27
CA GLU A 68 -10.68 18.52 -5.18
C GLU A 68 -10.22 17.26 -4.45
N PRO A 69 -10.66 17.07 -3.20
CA PRO A 69 -10.39 15.83 -2.48
C PRO A 69 -11.06 14.63 -3.15
N ALA A 70 -10.43 13.48 -3.06
CA ALA A 70 -10.92 12.23 -3.62
C ALA A 70 -11.33 11.27 -2.51
N THR A 71 -12.27 10.37 -2.82
CA THR A 71 -12.52 9.21 -1.97
C THR A 71 -11.41 8.19 -2.22
N LEU A 72 -10.74 7.77 -1.15
CA LEU A 72 -9.57 6.91 -1.23
C LEU A 72 -9.96 5.49 -0.80
N VAL A 73 -9.79 4.55 -1.71
CA VAL A 73 -10.10 3.14 -1.46
C VAL A 73 -8.86 2.31 -1.79
N ALA A 74 -8.46 1.44 -0.88
CA ALA A 74 -7.36 0.52 -1.08
C ALA A 74 -7.85 -0.92 -1.02
N THR A 75 -7.23 -1.78 -1.80
CA THR A 75 -7.49 -3.21 -1.80
C THR A 75 -6.18 -3.97 -1.96
N GLY A 76 -6.20 -5.27 -1.73
CA GLY A 76 -5.03 -6.13 -1.81
C GLY A 76 -4.48 -6.52 -0.44
N GLY A 77 -3.77 -7.65 -0.39
CA GLY A 77 -3.36 -8.25 0.89
C GLY A 77 -2.39 -7.41 1.71
N MET A 78 -1.46 -6.70 1.05
CA MET A 78 -0.41 -5.95 1.75
C MET A 78 -0.84 -4.52 2.12
N SER A 79 -1.78 -3.93 1.39
CA SER A 79 -2.20 -2.55 1.64
C SER A 79 -2.86 -2.38 3.01
N ARG A 80 -3.46 -3.43 3.57
CA ARG A 80 -4.08 -3.39 4.90
C ARG A 80 -3.08 -3.05 6.01
N PHE A 81 -1.79 -3.33 5.80
CA PHE A 81 -0.73 -3.01 6.77
C PHE A 81 -0.23 -1.57 6.64
N ILE A 82 -0.38 -0.98 5.47
CA ILE A 82 0.16 0.33 5.13
C ILE A 82 -0.88 1.44 5.33
N THR A 83 -2.13 1.20 4.97
CA THR A 83 -3.18 2.22 5.05
C THR A 83 -3.36 2.82 6.44
N PRO A 84 -3.25 2.07 7.56
CA PRO A 84 -3.35 2.68 8.89
C PRO A 84 -2.19 3.63 9.22
N LEU A 85 -1.06 3.53 8.53
CA LEU A 85 0.11 4.40 8.74
C LEU A 85 0.03 5.68 7.91
N CYS A 86 -0.89 5.75 6.97
CA CYS A 86 -1.08 6.94 6.13
C CYS A 86 -1.75 8.06 6.93
N THR A 87 -1.42 9.31 6.60
CA THR A 87 -2.07 10.49 7.18
C THR A 87 -3.44 10.72 6.54
N HIS A 88 -3.61 10.31 5.28
CA HIS A 88 -4.92 10.36 4.63
C HIS A 88 -5.82 9.25 5.14
N LYS A 89 -7.13 9.53 5.17
CA LYS A 89 -8.13 8.52 5.50
C LYS A 89 -8.40 7.66 4.27
N ILE A 90 -7.99 6.41 4.33
CA ILE A 90 -8.13 5.45 3.24
C ILE A 90 -9.06 4.34 3.68
N ILE A 91 -10.09 4.05 2.89
CA ILE A 91 -11.03 2.96 3.14
C ILE A 91 -10.40 1.69 2.60
N TYR A 92 -10.16 0.72 3.47
CA TYR A 92 -9.65 -0.58 3.03
C TYR A 92 -10.83 -1.51 2.71
N ASP A 93 -10.81 -2.10 1.52
CA ASP A 93 -11.84 -3.00 1.03
C ASP A 93 -11.18 -4.26 0.45
N ALA A 94 -11.16 -5.32 1.23
CA ALA A 94 -10.53 -6.58 0.83
C ALA A 94 -11.23 -7.25 -0.36
N ASP A 95 -12.52 -7.02 -0.53
CA ASP A 95 -13.35 -7.73 -1.51
C ASP A 95 -13.69 -6.90 -2.75
N LEU A 96 -13.00 -5.77 -2.95
CA LEU A 96 -13.31 -4.84 -4.04
C LEU A 96 -13.29 -5.54 -5.42
N LEU A 97 -12.25 -6.31 -5.70
CA LEU A 97 -12.11 -7.03 -6.96
C LEU A 97 -13.22 -8.07 -7.14
N LEU A 98 -13.51 -8.85 -6.09
CA LEU A 98 -14.54 -9.88 -6.13
C LEU A 98 -15.93 -9.28 -6.35
N ARG A 99 -16.23 -8.15 -5.70
CA ARG A 99 -17.50 -7.46 -5.93
C ARG A 99 -17.61 -6.91 -7.34
N GLY A 100 -16.51 -6.39 -7.88
CA GLY A 100 -16.46 -5.96 -9.27
C GLY A 100 -16.74 -7.09 -10.24
N LEU A 101 -16.11 -8.24 -10.02
CA LEU A 101 -16.35 -9.45 -10.83
C LEU A 101 -17.79 -9.92 -10.73
N LEU A 102 -18.38 -9.88 -9.55
CA LEU A 102 -19.77 -10.26 -9.35
C LEU A 102 -20.73 -9.33 -10.12
N ILE A 103 -20.46 -8.03 -10.11
CA ILE A 103 -21.24 -7.06 -10.88
C ILE A 103 -21.17 -7.37 -12.37
N LEU A 104 -19.98 -7.61 -12.88
CA LEU A 104 -19.79 -7.98 -14.30
C LEU A 104 -20.50 -9.27 -14.65
N TYR A 105 -20.41 -10.28 -13.80
CA TYR A 105 -21.12 -11.54 -13.98
C TYR A 105 -22.62 -11.32 -14.07
N ARG A 106 -23.21 -10.56 -13.15
CA ARG A 106 -24.64 -10.29 -13.15
C ARG A 106 -25.10 -9.51 -14.39
N GLN A 107 -24.28 -8.54 -14.84
CA GLN A 107 -24.58 -7.80 -16.07
C GLN A 107 -24.61 -8.70 -17.29
N ASN A 108 -23.71 -9.67 -17.37
CA ASN A 108 -23.67 -10.62 -18.49
C ASN A 108 -24.76 -11.68 -18.44
N MET A 109 -25.32 -11.95 -17.26
CA MET A 109 -26.38 -12.95 -17.09
C MET A 109 -27.79 -12.41 -17.35
N THR A 110 -27.95 -11.09 -17.45
CA THR A 110 -29.26 -10.46 -17.67
C THR A 110 -29.64 -10.31 -19.15
N GLU A 111 -28.79 -10.78 -20.04
CA GLU A 111 -29.09 -10.90 -21.47
C GLU A 111 -29.63 -12.31 -21.79
#